data_999c700d382d3f26b223342d80f0c774
#
_entry.id   999c700d382d3f26b223342d80f0c774
#
_cell.length_a   1.000
_cell.length_b   1.000
_cell.length_c   1.000
_cell.angle_alpha   90.00
_cell.angle_beta   90.00
_cell.angle_gamma   90.00
#
_symmetry.space_group_name_H-M   'P 1'
#
loop_
_entity.id
_entity.type
_entity.pdbx_description
1 polymer ?
#
loop_
_entity_poly.entity_id
_entity_poly.type
_entity_poly.pdbx_seq_one_letter_code
_entity_poly.pdbx_strand_id
1 'polypeptide(L)'
;MNIEVIMPKQGIYEGDVTLIKWIALEGATVHPGDPLFLMENEKVEVEIESEDSGILQRTEADGFVAPVGSVVGWLHSTQAEYDAAKAAS
;
A
#
# COMPACT_ATOMS: atom_id res chain seq x y z
N MET A 1 -5.66 -11.11 11.32
CA MET A 1 -4.77 -11.52 10.23
C MET A 1 -4.36 -10.32 9.41
N ASN A 2 -3.08 -10.19 9.13
CA ASN A 2 -2.55 -9.02 8.43
C ASN A 2 -2.09 -9.39 7.03
N ILE A 3 -2.37 -8.53 6.07
CA ILE A 3 -1.98 -8.72 4.68
C ILE A 3 -1.05 -7.58 4.30
N GLU A 4 0.10 -7.90 3.72
CA GLU A 4 1.04 -6.88 3.27
C GLU A 4 0.49 -6.11 2.07
N VAL A 5 0.67 -4.79 2.09
CA VAL A 5 0.45 -3.94 0.92
C VAL A 5 1.82 -3.63 0.36
N ILE A 6 2.09 -4.06 -0.86
CA ILE A 6 3.41 -3.91 -1.48
C ILE A 6 3.32 -3.03 -2.72
N MET A 7 4.48 -2.54 -3.14
CA MET A 7 4.61 -1.89 -4.45
C MET A 7 4.78 -3.00 -5.48
N PRO A 8 3.72 -3.32 -6.26
CA PRO A 8 3.73 -4.50 -7.10
C PRO A 8 4.59 -4.30 -8.35
N LYS A 9 5.08 -5.41 -8.87
CA LYS A 9 5.80 -5.42 -10.14
C LYS A 9 4.82 -5.17 -11.26
N GLN A 10 5.14 -4.20 -12.13
CA GLN A 10 4.35 -3.89 -13.31
C GLN A 10 5.15 -4.26 -14.55
N GLY A 11 4.61 -5.17 -15.34
CA GLY A 11 5.32 -5.66 -16.53
C GLY A 11 6.63 -6.34 -16.13
N ILE A 12 7.70 -6.02 -16.83
CA ILE A 12 9.02 -6.64 -16.63
C ILE A 12 9.97 -5.74 -15.84
N TYR A 13 9.52 -4.56 -15.41
CA TYR A 13 10.38 -3.63 -14.68
C TYR A 13 10.65 -4.16 -13.26
N GLU A 14 11.92 -4.16 -12.87
CA GLU A 14 12.34 -4.69 -11.56
C GLU A 14 13.22 -3.72 -10.77
N GLY A 15 13.30 -2.47 -11.20
CA GLY A 15 14.10 -1.47 -10.50
C GLY A 15 13.32 -0.81 -9.37
N ASP A 16 13.82 0.36 -8.96
CA ASP A 16 13.14 1.15 -7.93
C ASP A 16 11.89 1.80 -8.49
N VAL A 17 10.88 1.90 -7.64
CA VAL A 17 9.62 2.56 -7.95
C VAL A 17 9.34 3.60 -6.88
N THR A 18 8.50 4.56 -7.21
CA THR A 18 8.14 5.63 -6.29
C THR A 18 6.67 5.53 -5.93
N LEU A 19 6.37 5.55 -4.64
CA LEU A 19 5.01 5.74 -4.17
C LEU A 19 4.76 7.24 -4.25
N ILE A 20 4.04 7.68 -5.28
CA ILE A 20 3.85 9.11 -5.51
C ILE A 20 2.98 9.72 -4.43
N LYS A 21 1.81 9.11 -4.21
CA LYS A 21 0.91 9.56 -3.14
C LYS A 21 -0.09 8.47 -2.80
N TRP A 22 -0.50 8.45 -1.54
CA TRP A 22 -1.60 7.61 -1.10
C TRP A 22 -2.93 8.22 -1.53
N ILE A 23 -3.83 7.37 -1.99
CA ILE A 23 -5.21 7.75 -2.31
C ILE A 23 -6.11 7.38 -1.15
N ALA A 24 -5.95 6.13 -0.63
CA ALA A 24 -6.73 5.67 0.52
C ALA A 24 -6.21 6.29 1.81
N LEU A 25 -7.12 6.64 2.70
CA LEU A 25 -6.78 7.29 3.96
C LEU A 25 -6.31 6.27 4.99
N GLU A 26 -5.48 6.73 5.93
CA GLU A 26 -5.07 5.92 7.06
C GLU A 26 -6.31 5.50 7.85
N GLY A 27 -6.41 4.20 8.15
CA GLY A 27 -7.54 3.68 8.91
C GLY A 27 -8.80 3.42 8.10
N ALA A 28 -8.77 3.67 6.80
CA ALA A 28 -9.93 3.42 5.95
C ALA A 28 -10.15 1.93 5.75
N THR A 29 -11.40 1.52 5.67
CA THR A 29 -11.74 0.17 5.27
C THR A 29 -11.75 0.12 3.75
N VAL A 30 -10.96 -0.78 3.18
CA VAL A 30 -10.89 -0.94 1.73
C VAL A 30 -11.37 -2.32 1.31
N HIS A 31 -11.75 -2.44 0.05
CA HIS A 31 -12.24 -3.67 -0.55
C HIS A 31 -11.50 -3.92 -1.85
N PRO A 32 -11.54 -5.14 -2.41
CA PRO A 32 -10.90 -5.40 -3.69
C PRO A 32 -11.36 -4.42 -4.76
N GLY A 33 -10.41 -3.83 -5.47
CA GLY A 33 -10.69 -2.85 -6.50
C GLY A 33 -10.62 -1.40 -6.03
N ASP A 34 -10.60 -1.15 -4.72
CA ASP A 34 -10.48 0.22 -4.21
C ASP A 34 -9.08 0.74 -4.45
N PRO A 35 -8.94 2.00 -4.91
CA PRO A 35 -7.60 2.56 -5.15
C PRO A 35 -6.86 2.78 -3.84
N LEU A 36 -5.59 2.40 -3.81
CA LEU A 36 -4.74 2.55 -2.64
C LEU A 36 -3.76 3.70 -2.80
N PHE A 37 -2.96 3.69 -3.87
CA PHE A 37 -1.94 4.71 -4.08
C PHE A 37 -1.55 4.79 -5.55
N LEU A 38 -0.88 5.89 -5.91
CA LEU A 38 -0.26 6.06 -7.22
C LEU A 38 1.20 5.66 -7.12
N MET A 39 1.66 4.87 -8.06
CA MET A 39 3.03 4.41 -8.14
C MET A 39 3.61 4.79 -9.49
N GLU A 40 4.88 5.19 -9.51
CA GLU A 40 5.59 5.49 -10.74
C GLU A 40 6.74 4.52 -10.91
N ASN A 41 6.83 3.91 -12.10
CA ASN A 41 8.01 3.18 -12.49
C ASN A 41 8.50 3.77 -13.81
N GLU A 42 9.78 4.12 -13.88
CA GLU A 42 10.36 4.81 -15.02
C GLU A 42 9.56 6.06 -15.38
N LYS A 43 8.75 5.98 -16.44
CA LYS A 43 7.99 7.13 -16.94
C LYS A 43 6.48 6.93 -16.86
N VAL A 44 6.05 5.84 -16.23
CA VAL A 44 4.64 5.46 -16.23
C VAL A 44 4.10 5.55 -14.80
N GLU A 45 2.97 6.25 -14.67
CA GLU A 45 2.24 6.30 -13.40
C GLU A 45 1.11 5.28 -13.45
N VAL A 46 0.97 4.51 -12.37
CA VAL A 46 -0.04 3.45 -12.28
C VAL A 46 -0.80 3.61 -10.96
N GLU A 47 -2.12 3.54 -11.04
CA GLU A 47 -2.96 3.51 -9.85
C GLU A 47 -3.02 2.07 -9.35
N ILE A 48 -2.62 1.85 -8.11
CA ILE A 48 -2.60 0.52 -7.52
C ILE A 48 -3.86 0.34 -6.69
N GLU A 49 -4.60 -0.73 -7.00
CA GLU A 49 -5.85 -1.07 -6.32
C GLU A 49 -5.62 -2.18 -5.33
N SER A 50 -6.47 -2.22 -4.30
CA SER A 50 -6.42 -3.29 -3.31
C SER A 50 -6.88 -4.61 -3.94
N GLU A 51 -6.22 -5.70 -3.58
CA GLU A 51 -6.65 -7.03 -3.98
C GLU A 51 -7.46 -7.72 -2.89
N ASP A 52 -7.46 -7.12 -1.69
CA ASP A 52 -8.07 -7.70 -0.51
C ASP A 52 -8.88 -6.67 0.25
N SER A 53 -9.67 -7.14 1.22
CA SER A 53 -10.42 -6.27 2.13
C SER A 53 -9.66 -6.12 3.43
N GLY A 54 -9.81 -4.97 4.08
CA GLY A 54 -9.22 -4.76 5.39
C GLY A 54 -9.12 -3.29 5.74
N ILE A 55 -8.58 -3.02 6.93
CA ILE A 55 -8.36 -1.67 7.43
C ILE A 55 -6.91 -1.29 7.15
N LEU A 56 -6.71 -0.21 6.44
CA LEU A 56 -5.39 0.18 5.94
C LEU A 56 -4.55 0.86 7.01
N GLN A 57 -3.35 0.32 7.21
CA GLN A 57 -2.29 0.99 7.96
C GLN A 57 -1.19 1.34 6.96
N ARG A 58 -0.91 2.62 6.80
CA ARG A 58 0.14 3.10 5.90
C ARG A 58 1.43 3.21 6.69
N THR A 59 2.50 2.57 6.21
CA THR A 59 3.79 2.57 6.91
C THR A 59 4.83 3.44 6.24
N GLU A 60 4.62 3.81 4.97
CA GLU A 60 5.53 4.70 4.24
C GLU A 60 4.79 5.92 3.74
N ALA A 61 5.48 7.02 3.64
CA ALA A 61 4.89 8.30 3.25
C ALA A 61 4.93 8.52 1.74
N ASP A 62 4.16 9.50 1.26
CA ASP A 62 4.24 9.94 -0.12
C ASP A 62 5.68 10.28 -0.48
N GLY A 63 6.12 9.89 -1.67
CA GLY A 63 7.47 10.12 -2.12
C GLY A 63 8.45 8.99 -1.80
N PHE A 64 8.00 7.93 -1.13
CA PHE A 64 8.85 6.79 -0.79
C PHE A 64 9.36 6.09 -2.05
N VAL A 65 10.67 5.87 -2.12
CA VAL A 65 11.32 5.20 -3.26
C VAL A 65 11.96 3.91 -2.77
N ALA A 66 11.64 2.80 -3.41
CA ALA A 66 12.19 1.51 -3.03
C ALA A 66 11.99 0.50 -4.18
N PRO A 67 12.67 -0.64 -4.10
CA PRO A 67 12.49 -1.68 -5.12
C PRO A 67 11.05 -2.22 -5.14
N VAL A 68 10.64 -2.73 -6.30
CA VAL A 68 9.35 -3.44 -6.39
C VAL A 68 9.31 -4.56 -5.35
N GLY A 69 8.13 -4.80 -4.80
CA GLY A 69 7.96 -5.78 -3.73
C GLY A 69 8.10 -5.22 -2.34
N SER A 70 8.55 -3.96 -2.20
CA SER A 70 8.68 -3.34 -0.87
C SER A 70 7.33 -3.13 -0.23
N VAL A 71 7.25 -3.39 1.08
CA VAL A 71 6.02 -3.22 1.85
C VAL A 71 5.82 -1.73 2.14
N VAL A 72 4.62 -1.24 1.87
CA VAL A 72 4.27 0.17 2.12
C VAL A 72 3.11 0.31 3.09
N GLY A 73 2.51 -0.80 3.48
CA GLY A 73 1.41 -0.79 4.43
C GLY A 73 0.92 -2.19 4.74
N TRP A 74 -0.16 -2.22 5.50
CA TRP A 74 -0.79 -3.47 5.92
C TRP A 74 -2.30 -3.32 5.87
N LEU A 75 -3.00 -4.41 5.60
CA LEU A 75 -4.44 -4.49 5.77
C LEU A 75 -4.71 -5.38 6.97
N HIS A 76 -5.45 -4.86 7.93
CA HIS A 76 -5.83 -5.59 9.12
C HIS A 76 -7.28 -6.05 9.00
N SER A 77 -7.55 -7.28 9.43
CA SER A 77 -8.89 -7.85 9.24
C SER A 77 -9.91 -7.32 10.26
N THR A 78 -9.45 -6.78 11.38
CA THR A 78 -10.34 -6.23 12.40
C THR A 78 -9.83 -4.89 12.93
N GLN A 79 -10.75 -4.10 13.49
CA GLN A 79 -10.39 -2.83 14.11
C GLN A 79 -9.42 -3.06 15.28
N ALA A 80 -9.63 -4.13 16.04
CA ALA A 80 -8.74 -4.44 17.16
C ALA A 80 -7.31 -4.69 16.72
N GLU A 81 -7.13 -5.40 15.60
CA GLU A 81 -5.79 -5.66 15.05
C GLU A 81 -5.14 -4.36 14.58
N TYR A 82 -5.93 -3.52 13.92
CA TYR A 82 -5.44 -2.22 13.46
C TYR A 82 -5.00 -1.36 14.66
N ASP A 83 -5.86 -1.27 15.68
CA ASP A 83 -5.56 -0.48 16.86
C ASP A 83 -4.29 -0.98 17.56
N ALA A 84 -4.13 -2.29 17.67
CA ALA A 84 -2.96 -2.89 18.29
C ALA A 84 -1.69 -2.55 17.50
N ALA A 85 -1.75 -2.60 16.18
CA ALA A 85 -0.61 -2.28 15.31
C ALA A 85 -0.24 -0.80 15.43
N LYS A 86 -1.21 0.09 15.49
CA LYS A 86 -0.97 1.53 15.64
C LYS A 86 -0.36 1.84 17.01
N ALA A 87 -0.81 1.16 18.04
CA ALA A 87 -0.26 1.36 19.38
C ALA A 87 1.18 0.88 19.49
N ALA A 88 1.57 -0.09 18.70
CA ALA A 88 2.92 -0.66 18.70
C ALA A 88 3.91 0.12 17.84
N SER A 89 3.44 1.03 17.00
CA SER A 89 4.31 1.74 16.05
C SER A 89 4.85 3.06 16.60
#